data_aef9c1e14f4f0ad55d3779719575dcac
#
_entry.id   aef9c1e14f4f0ad55d3779719575dcac
#
_cell.length_a   1.000
_cell.length_b   1.000
_cell.length_c   1.000
_cell.angle_alpha   90.00
_cell.angle_beta   90.00
_cell.angle_gamma   90.00
#
_symmetry.space_group_name_H-M   'P 1'
#
loop_
_entity.id
_entity.type
_entity.pdbx_description
1 polymer ?
#
loop_
_entity_poly.entity_id
_entity_poly.type
_entity_poly.pdbx_seq_one_letter_code
_entity_poly.pdbx_strand_id
1 'polypeptide(L)'
;MAAGAPPSSRGGPVGAHDAQVRARIAALAADGTVDAGAATATWRTACAAAPWTGAPVWLHGDLHPANLLARGGRLAAVIDFGVLGTGDPACDMLPAWTLLTAASRELFRAAADVDDATWLRGRGWGLHLGLGAVHVYRRTNPVLAATGRHAIVEAVADHAGA
;
A
#
# COMPACT_ATOMS: atom_id res chain seq x y z
N MET A 1 -3.75 19.07 17.12
CA MET A 1 -3.27 17.82 17.75
C MET A 1 -4.40 16.81 17.75
N ALA A 2 -4.16 15.59 17.27
CA ALA A 2 -5.16 14.49 17.25
C ALA A 2 -5.25 13.76 18.62
N ALA A 3 -5.16 14.51 19.72
CA ALA A 3 -5.21 13.94 21.07
C ALA A 3 -6.60 13.30 21.29
N GLY A 4 -6.63 12.00 21.52
CA GLY A 4 -7.86 11.23 21.77
C GLY A 4 -8.44 10.53 20.53
N ALA A 5 -7.84 10.68 19.33
CA ALA A 5 -8.25 9.92 18.16
C ALA A 5 -7.78 8.45 18.25
N PRO A 6 -8.60 7.46 17.87
CA PRO A 6 -8.19 6.06 17.89
C PRO A 6 -7.07 5.81 16.89
N PRO A 7 -6.13 4.89 17.19
CA PRO A 7 -5.15 4.46 16.19
C PRO A 7 -5.86 3.74 15.04
N SER A 8 -5.42 4.01 13.81
CA SER A 8 -5.86 3.21 12.66
C SER A 8 -5.29 1.78 12.78
N SER A 9 -6.07 0.78 12.39
CA SER A 9 -5.59 -0.59 12.30
C SER A 9 -4.45 -0.77 11.29
N ARG A 10 -4.26 0.22 10.41
CA ARG A 10 -3.19 0.30 9.39
C ARG A 10 -2.19 1.43 9.65
N GLY A 11 -2.27 2.09 10.81
CA GLY A 11 -1.37 3.19 11.21
C GLY A 11 -0.12 2.74 11.97
N GLY A 12 0.07 1.44 12.14
CA GLY A 12 1.23 0.86 12.82
C GLY A 12 2.41 0.56 11.89
N PRO A 13 3.53 0.05 12.46
CA PRO A 13 4.70 -0.32 11.68
C PRO A 13 4.38 -1.37 10.61
N VAL A 14 4.81 -1.15 9.38
CA VAL A 14 4.58 -2.08 8.26
C VAL A 14 5.13 -3.48 8.55
N GLY A 15 6.26 -3.59 9.26
CA GLY A 15 6.87 -4.85 9.66
C GLY A 15 6.04 -5.72 10.61
N ALA A 16 5.01 -5.16 11.27
CA ALA A 16 4.08 -5.95 12.09
C ALA A 16 3.34 -7.02 11.28
N HIS A 17 3.28 -6.88 9.97
CA HIS A 17 2.64 -7.81 9.05
C HIS A 17 3.58 -8.86 8.43
N ASP A 18 4.86 -8.94 8.87
CA ASP A 18 5.91 -9.76 8.23
C ASP A 18 5.50 -11.22 8.04
N ALA A 19 5.03 -11.89 9.08
CA ALA A 19 4.62 -13.28 9.00
C ALA A 19 3.50 -13.51 7.96
N GLN A 20 2.51 -12.62 7.93
CA GLN A 20 1.39 -12.71 7.01
C GLN A 20 1.82 -12.45 5.56
N VAL A 21 2.69 -11.46 5.33
CA VAL A 21 3.20 -11.14 3.99
C VAL A 21 4.03 -12.29 3.45
N ARG A 22 4.95 -12.86 4.23
CA ARG A 22 5.76 -14.01 3.82
C ARG A 22 4.90 -15.22 3.46
N ALA A 23 3.88 -15.51 4.28
CA ALA A 23 2.95 -16.61 3.98
C ALA A 23 2.20 -16.39 2.66
N ARG A 24 1.75 -15.17 2.38
CA ARG A 24 1.07 -14.82 1.12
C ARG A 24 2.02 -14.88 -0.08
N ILE A 25 3.26 -14.41 0.05
CA ILE A 25 4.28 -14.54 -0.99
C ILE A 25 4.48 -16.02 -1.32
N ALA A 26 4.71 -16.86 -0.32
CA ALA A 26 4.91 -18.29 -0.52
C ALA A 26 3.71 -18.97 -1.22
N ALA A 27 2.49 -18.66 -0.78
CA ALA A 27 1.26 -19.21 -1.35
C ALA A 27 1.03 -18.80 -2.81
N LEU A 28 1.32 -17.53 -3.16
CA LEU A 28 1.13 -17.01 -4.52
C LEU A 28 2.31 -17.37 -5.45
N ALA A 29 3.49 -17.59 -4.92
CA ALA A 29 4.63 -18.07 -5.68
C ALA A 29 4.48 -19.55 -6.07
N ALA A 30 3.84 -20.36 -5.23
CA ALA A 30 3.61 -21.78 -5.49
C ALA A 30 2.78 -22.05 -6.76
N ASP A 31 1.94 -21.11 -7.19
CA ASP A 31 1.15 -21.19 -8.42
C ASP A 31 1.67 -20.24 -9.53
N GLY A 32 2.85 -19.66 -9.35
CA GLY A 32 3.49 -18.77 -10.32
C GLY A 32 2.87 -17.37 -10.44
N THR A 33 1.97 -17.00 -9.55
CA THR A 33 1.31 -15.68 -9.57
C THR A 33 2.27 -14.54 -9.21
N VAL A 34 3.30 -14.81 -8.37
CA VAL A 34 4.24 -13.80 -7.87
C VAL A 34 5.66 -14.36 -7.93
N ASP A 35 6.61 -13.52 -8.34
CA ASP A 35 8.05 -13.81 -8.15
C ASP A 35 8.38 -13.65 -6.66
N ALA A 36 8.70 -14.76 -6.00
CA ALA A 36 9.00 -14.81 -4.57
C ALA A 36 10.24 -13.98 -4.21
N GLY A 37 11.28 -14.01 -5.06
CA GLY A 37 12.53 -13.30 -4.84
C GLY A 37 12.31 -11.78 -4.86
N ALA A 38 11.70 -11.29 -5.93
CA ALA A 38 11.43 -9.87 -6.14
C ALA A 38 10.47 -9.31 -5.06
N ALA A 39 9.38 -10.03 -4.78
CA ALA A 39 8.42 -9.60 -3.74
C ALA A 39 9.06 -9.59 -2.34
N THR A 40 9.89 -10.60 -2.01
CA THR A 40 10.60 -10.64 -0.72
C THR A 40 11.63 -9.52 -0.59
N ALA A 41 12.37 -9.20 -1.66
CA ALA A 41 13.33 -8.09 -1.66
C ALA A 41 12.62 -6.75 -1.44
N THR A 42 11.53 -6.50 -2.16
CA THR A 42 10.69 -5.29 -2.00
C THR A 42 10.17 -5.18 -0.57
N TRP A 43 9.65 -6.26 0.00
CA TRP A 43 9.14 -6.29 1.37
C TRP A 43 10.22 -6.00 2.41
N ARG A 44 11.39 -6.64 2.28
CA ARG A 44 12.52 -6.42 3.21
C ARG A 44 13.00 -4.98 3.23
N THR A 45 13.06 -4.32 2.07
CA THR A 45 13.43 -2.90 1.99
C THR A 45 12.42 -2.02 2.72
N ALA A 46 11.12 -2.30 2.57
CA ALA A 46 10.09 -1.56 3.29
C ALA A 46 10.18 -1.75 4.82
N CYS A 47 10.44 -2.99 5.28
CA CYS A 47 10.61 -3.29 6.71
C CYS A 47 11.89 -2.69 7.31
N ALA A 48 12.94 -2.52 6.50
CA ALA A 48 14.21 -1.93 6.93
C ALA A 48 14.22 -0.40 6.92
N ALA A 49 13.22 0.24 6.30
CA ALA A 49 13.09 1.69 6.28
C ALA A 49 12.90 2.24 7.70
N ALA A 50 13.48 3.43 7.95
CA ALA A 50 13.35 4.09 9.25
C ALA A 50 11.88 4.20 9.68
N PRO A 51 11.53 3.87 10.93
CA PRO A 51 10.16 3.96 11.41
C PRO A 51 9.69 5.41 11.47
N TRP A 52 8.36 5.61 11.40
CA TRP A 52 7.77 6.90 11.65
C TRP A 52 7.96 7.30 13.12
N THR A 53 8.58 8.46 13.35
CA THR A 53 8.83 9.01 14.69
C THR A 53 8.10 10.34 14.91
N GLY A 54 7.40 10.83 13.90
CA GLY A 54 6.59 12.05 13.99
C GLY A 54 5.31 11.85 14.79
N ALA A 55 4.60 12.94 15.03
CA ALA A 55 3.28 12.87 15.63
C ALA A 55 2.34 12.04 14.73
N PRO A 56 1.44 11.22 15.32
CA PRO A 56 0.44 10.51 14.55
C PRO A 56 -0.43 11.47 13.73
N VAL A 57 -0.62 11.16 12.44
CA VAL A 57 -1.50 11.93 11.55
C VAL A 57 -2.79 11.16 11.31
N TRP A 58 -3.85 11.89 10.89
CA TRP A 58 -5.07 11.24 10.44
C TRP A 58 -4.83 10.48 9.15
N LEU A 59 -5.34 9.25 9.09
CA LEU A 59 -5.23 8.33 7.97
C LEU A 59 -6.63 7.88 7.54
N HIS A 60 -6.86 7.83 6.24
CA HIS A 60 -7.97 7.06 5.69
C HIS A 60 -7.71 5.55 5.89
N GLY A 61 -6.48 5.12 5.65
CA GLY A 61 -6.00 3.76 5.86
C GLY A 61 -6.37 2.75 4.77
N ASP A 62 -7.20 3.12 3.78
CA ASP A 62 -7.65 2.23 2.71
C ASP A 62 -7.84 2.94 1.36
N LEU A 63 -6.90 3.82 1.00
CA LEU A 63 -6.94 4.57 -0.25
C LEU A 63 -6.57 3.66 -1.44
N HIS A 64 -7.58 2.99 -2.02
CA HIS A 64 -7.43 2.22 -3.25
C HIS A 64 -8.55 2.57 -4.25
N PRO A 65 -8.46 2.18 -5.54
CA PRO A 65 -9.38 2.65 -6.58
C PRO A 65 -10.87 2.50 -6.26
N ALA A 66 -11.28 1.45 -5.54
CA ALA A 66 -12.69 1.25 -5.20
C ALA A 66 -13.24 2.29 -4.21
N ASN A 67 -12.38 2.97 -3.46
CA ASN A 67 -12.75 4.01 -2.49
C ASN A 67 -12.55 5.43 -3.02
N LEU A 68 -12.17 5.57 -4.30
CA LEU A 68 -11.93 6.84 -4.97
C LEU A 68 -12.93 7.05 -6.10
N LEU A 69 -13.86 7.98 -5.93
CA LEU A 69 -14.86 8.29 -6.94
C LEU A 69 -14.37 9.40 -7.88
N ALA A 70 -14.49 9.18 -9.19
CA ALA A 70 -14.10 10.15 -10.19
C ALA A 70 -15.31 10.67 -10.97
N ARG A 71 -15.28 11.94 -11.36
CA ARG A 71 -16.23 12.58 -12.26
C ARG A 71 -15.48 13.48 -13.23
N GLY A 72 -15.72 13.30 -14.53
CA GLY A 72 -15.07 14.11 -15.57
C GLY A 72 -13.54 14.03 -15.53
N GLY A 73 -12.97 12.85 -15.23
CA GLY A 73 -11.52 12.64 -15.14
C GLY A 73 -10.84 13.23 -13.90
N ARG A 74 -11.59 13.70 -12.92
CA ARG A 74 -11.07 14.29 -11.67
C ARG A 74 -11.59 13.51 -10.46
N LEU A 75 -10.79 13.44 -9.38
CA LEU A 75 -11.26 12.92 -8.09
C LEU A 75 -12.44 13.78 -7.60
N ALA A 76 -13.57 13.14 -7.32
CA ALA A 76 -14.79 13.80 -6.88
C ALA A 76 -15.11 13.51 -5.41
N ALA A 77 -14.81 12.31 -4.92
CA ALA A 77 -15.00 11.95 -3.52
C ALA A 77 -14.09 10.79 -3.11
N VAL A 78 -13.82 10.72 -1.80
CA VAL A 78 -13.24 9.58 -1.12
C VAL A 78 -14.32 9.00 -0.21
N ILE A 79 -14.46 7.69 -0.18
CA ILE A 79 -15.49 6.95 0.57
C ILE A 79 -14.87 5.82 1.38
N ASP A 80 -15.68 5.18 2.23
CA ASP A 80 -15.31 4.03 3.07
C ASP A 80 -14.22 4.35 4.09
N PHE A 81 -14.59 5.15 5.08
CA PHE A 81 -13.74 5.51 6.22
C PHE A 81 -13.75 4.46 7.35
N GLY A 82 -14.03 3.20 7.05
CA GLY A 82 -14.14 2.12 8.05
C GLY A 82 -12.88 1.82 8.85
N VAL A 83 -11.71 2.26 8.37
CA VAL A 83 -10.41 2.11 9.06
C VAL A 83 -9.76 3.46 9.40
N LEU A 84 -10.55 4.54 9.34
CA LEU A 84 -10.09 5.88 9.73
C LEU A 84 -9.49 5.86 11.14
N GLY A 85 -8.37 6.51 11.29
CA GLY A 85 -7.68 6.62 12.58
C GLY A 85 -6.39 7.41 12.46
N THR A 86 -5.50 7.26 13.42
CA THR A 86 -4.22 7.96 13.43
C THR A 86 -3.03 7.00 13.37
N GLY A 87 -1.91 7.46 12.82
CA GLY A 87 -0.67 6.67 12.76
C GLY A 87 0.38 7.19 11.79
N ASP A 88 1.15 6.26 11.23
CA ASP A 88 2.17 6.48 10.22
C ASP A 88 1.52 6.83 8.86
N PRO A 89 1.85 7.98 8.23
CA PRO A 89 1.28 8.39 6.95
C PRO A 89 1.56 7.43 5.78
N ALA A 90 2.52 6.54 5.91
CA ALA A 90 2.94 5.63 4.85
C ALA A 90 1.78 4.79 4.29
N CYS A 91 0.78 4.42 5.10
CA CYS A 91 -0.36 3.64 4.62
C CYS A 91 -1.18 4.40 3.56
N ASP A 92 -1.33 5.73 3.69
CA ASP A 92 -2.10 6.52 2.74
C ASP A 92 -1.36 6.86 1.44
N MET A 93 -0.12 6.35 1.28
CA MET A 93 0.60 6.34 -0.01
C MET A 93 0.11 5.24 -0.96
N LEU A 94 -0.86 4.43 -0.57
CA LEU A 94 -1.43 3.32 -1.35
C LEU A 94 -1.77 3.66 -2.81
N PRO A 95 -2.36 4.82 -3.15
CA PRO A 95 -2.66 5.16 -4.54
C PRO A 95 -1.46 5.08 -5.47
N ALA A 96 -0.27 5.31 -4.96
CA ALA A 96 0.97 5.26 -5.73
C ALA A 96 1.17 3.90 -6.44
N TRP A 97 0.74 2.81 -5.82
CA TRP A 97 0.91 1.45 -6.38
C TRP A 97 -0.40 0.76 -6.71
N THR A 98 -1.53 1.18 -6.14
CA THR A 98 -2.83 0.57 -6.42
C THR A 98 -3.54 1.19 -7.62
N LEU A 99 -3.16 2.41 -8.03
CA LEU A 99 -3.84 3.21 -9.04
C LEU A 99 -2.90 3.78 -10.10
N LEU A 100 -1.73 4.31 -9.69
CA LEU A 100 -0.90 5.14 -10.55
C LEU A 100 0.13 4.31 -11.33
N THR A 101 0.49 4.81 -12.53
CA THR A 101 1.65 4.34 -13.31
C THR A 101 2.94 4.97 -12.78
N ALA A 102 4.11 4.47 -13.18
CA ALA A 102 5.40 4.99 -12.76
C ALA A 102 5.52 6.52 -12.97
N ALA A 103 5.16 7.03 -14.15
CA ALA A 103 5.23 8.48 -14.43
C ALA A 103 4.30 9.32 -13.54
N SER A 104 3.08 8.84 -13.28
CA SER A 104 2.12 9.53 -12.41
C SER A 104 2.51 9.42 -10.94
N ARG A 105 3.21 8.35 -10.57
CA ARG A 105 3.69 8.11 -9.20
C ARG A 105 4.74 9.12 -8.76
N GLU A 106 5.64 9.53 -9.67
CA GLU A 106 6.63 10.58 -9.39
C GLU A 106 5.95 11.92 -9.07
N LEU A 107 4.94 12.29 -9.85
CA LEU A 107 4.16 13.50 -9.59
C LEU A 107 3.42 13.43 -8.26
N PHE A 108 2.84 12.27 -7.96
CA PHE A 108 2.15 12.03 -6.68
C PHE A 108 3.13 12.13 -5.50
N ARG A 109 4.32 11.52 -5.60
CA ARG A 109 5.36 11.58 -4.56
C ARG A 109 5.79 13.02 -4.29
N ALA A 110 6.04 13.79 -5.35
CA ALA A 110 6.42 15.19 -5.23
C ALA A 110 5.33 16.04 -4.57
N ALA A 111 4.04 15.77 -4.89
CA ALA A 111 2.92 16.49 -4.30
C ALA A 111 2.61 16.07 -2.86
N ALA A 112 2.88 14.82 -2.49
CA ALA A 112 2.68 14.30 -1.15
C ALA A 112 3.74 14.79 -0.16
N ASP A 113 4.89 15.26 -0.65
CA ASP A 113 6.00 15.85 0.12
C ASP A 113 6.43 14.96 1.31
N VAL A 114 6.58 13.66 1.04
CA VAL A 114 6.98 12.67 2.04
C VAL A 114 8.46 12.28 1.89
N ASP A 115 9.10 11.94 3.01
CA ASP A 115 10.47 11.47 3.02
C ASP A 115 10.62 10.07 2.38
N ASP A 116 11.86 9.70 2.04
CA ASP A 116 12.17 8.42 1.42
C ASP A 116 11.74 7.24 2.29
N ALA A 117 11.88 7.34 3.61
CA ALA A 117 11.50 6.27 4.52
C ALA A 117 9.99 6.05 4.53
N THR A 118 9.19 7.12 4.54
CA THR A 118 7.73 7.06 4.41
C THR A 118 7.32 6.45 3.07
N TRP A 119 7.99 6.85 1.98
CA TRP A 119 7.76 6.27 0.65
C TRP A 119 8.04 4.78 0.60
N LEU A 120 9.19 4.35 1.14
CA LEU A 120 9.56 2.92 1.20
C LEU A 120 8.57 2.10 2.01
N ARG A 121 8.12 2.60 3.16
CA ARG A 121 7.07 1.94 3.96
C ARG A 121 5.73 1.91 3.23
N GLY A 122 5.38 2.98 2.51
CA GLY A 122 4.19 3.05 1.65
C GLY A 122 4.20 2.00 0.54
N ARG A 123 5.36 1.78 -0.10
CA ARG A 123 5.56 0.69 -1.07
C ARG A 123 5.31 -0.68 -0.44
N GLY A 124 5.76 -0.87 0.79
CA GLY A 124 5.46 -2.07 1.57
C GLY A 124 3.96 -2.27 1.81
N TRP A 125 3.23 -1.21 2.13
CA TRP A 125 1.77 -1.25 2.26
C TRP A 125 1.09 -1.60 0.94
N GLY A 126 1.54 -1.03 -0.19
CA GLY A 126 1.05 -1.37 -1.53
C GLY A 126 1.23 -2.87 -1.83
N LEU A 127 2.43 -3.41 -1.58
CA LEU A 127 2.70 -4.83 -1.75
C LEU A 127 1.85 -5.70 -0.82
N HIS A 128 1.79 -5.36 0.49
CA HIS A 128 1.01 -6.12 1.49
C HIS A 128 -0.47 -6.22 1.12
N LEU A 129 -1.10 -5.10 0.78
CA LEU A 129 -2.51 -5.08 0.40
C LEU A 129 -2.74 -5.74 -0.96
N GLY A 130 -1.82 -5.56 -1.91
CA GLY A 130 -1.85 -6.24 -3.19
C GLY A 130 -1.84 -7.76 -3.05
N LEU A 131 -0.90 -8.30 -2.28
CA LEU A 131 -0.83 -9.74 -1.98
C LEU A 131 -2.10 -10.24 -1.29
N GLY A 132 -2.64 -9.45 -0.35
CA GLY A 132 -3.89 -9.75 0.34
C GLY A 132 -5.07 -9.83 -0.60
N ALA A 133 -5.23 -8.83 -1.47
CA ALA A 133 -6.31 -8.76 -2.44
C ALA A 133 -6.30 -9.94 -3.41
N VAL A 134 -5.13 -10.29 -3.96
CA VAL A 134 -5.00 -11.46 -4.84
C VAL A 134 -5.29 -12.75 -4.09
N HIS A 135 -4.71 -12.93 -2.90
CA HIS A 135 -4.87 -14.15 -2.11
C HIS A 135 -6.34 -14.43 -1.76
N VAL A 136 -7.08 -13.39 -1.34
CA VAL A 136 -8.46 -13.53 -0.88
C VAL A 136 -9.46 -13.51 -2.04
N TYR A 137 -9.28 -12.60 -3.01
CA TYR A 137 -10.33 -12.25 -3.96
C TYR A 137 -10.13 -12.80 -5.37
N ARG A 138 -9.06 -13.53 -5.66
CA ARG A 138 -8.78 -14.03 -7.03
C ARG A 138 -9.90 -14.85 -7.66
N ARG A 139 -10.78 -15.46 -6.85
CA ARG A 139 -11.92 -16.28 -7.31
C ARG A 139 -13.28 -15.63 -7.09
N THR A 140 -13.37 -14.61 -6.21
CA THR A 140 -14.66 -14.06 -5.75
C THR A 140 -14.89 -12.62 -6.18
N ASN A 141 -13.81 -11.85 -6.39
CA ASN A 141 -13.89 -10.45 -6.83
C ASN A 141 -12.74 -10.13 -7.81
N PRO A 142 -12.98 -10.30 -9.13
CA PRO A 142 -11.94 -10.10 -10.14
C PRO A 142 -11.43 -8.66 -10.20
N VAL A 143 -12.23 -7.67 -9.83
CA VAL A 143 -11.83 -6.25 -9.82
C VAL A 143 -10.80 -5.99 -8.72
N LEU A 144 -11.09 -6.40 -7.49
CA LEU A 144 -10.13 -6.27 -6.38
C LEU A 144 -8.87 -7.09 -6.62
N ALA A 145 -9.01 -8.29 -7.20
CA ALA A 145 -7.85 -9.09 -7.54
C ALA A 145 -6.99 -8.44 -8.63
N ALA A 146 -7.60 -7.75 -9.61
CA ALA A 146 -6.86 -7.01 -10.64
C ALA A 146 -6.11 -5.81 -10.03
N THR A 147 -6.75 -5.04 -9.15
CA THR A 147 -6.09 -3.97 -8.37
C THR A 147 -4.92 -4.53 -7.56
N GLY A 148 -5.10 -5.69 -6.93
CA GLY A 148 -4.02 -6.35 -6.18
C GLY A 148 -2.84 -6.77 -7.05
N ARG A 149 -3.09 -7.35 -8.22
CA ARG A 149 -2.03 -7.70 -9.18
C ARG A 149 -1.28 -6.47 -9.68
N HIS A 150 -2.00 -5.40 -10.01
CA HIS A 150 -1.39 -4.12 -10.37
C HIS A 150 -0.48 -3.62 -9.24
N ALA A 151 -0.96 -3.59 -8.01
CA ALA A 151 -0.19 -3.12 -6.86
C ALA A 151 1.11 -3.92 -6.65
N ILE A 152 1.07 -5.25 -6.79
CA ILE A 152 2.25 -6.11 -6.69
C ILE A 152 3.27 -5.77 -7.78
N VAL A 153 2.82 -5.71 -9.03
CA VAL A 153 3.67 -5.41 -10.19
C VAL A 153 4.34 -4.04 -10.03
N GLU A 154 3.56 -3.03 -9.69
CA GLU A 154 4.05 -1.66 -9.55
C GLU A 154 5.00 -1.50 -8.35
N ALA A 155 4.73 -2.16 -7.22
CA ALA A 155 5.61 -2.10 -6.05
C ALA A 155 6.96 -2.81 -6.31
N VAL A 156 6.95 -3.93 -7.02
CA VAL A 156 8.17 -4.66 -7.40
C VAL A 156 8.97 -3.89 -8.44
N ALA A 157 8.30 -3.34 -9.46
CA ALA A 157 8.97 -2.56 -10.51
C ALA A 157 9.61 -1.27 -9.95
N ASP A 158 8.91 -0.57 -9.05
CA ASP A 158 9.41 0.63 -8.36
C ASP A 158 10.63 0.30 -7.48
N HIS A 159 10.67 -0.87 -6.86
CA HIS A 159 11.82 -1.35 -6.10
C HIS A 159 13.04 -1.64 -6.99
N ALA A 160 12.83 -2.22 -8.16
CA ALA A 160 13.91 -2.59 -9.07
C ALA A 160 14.54 -1.37 -9.78
N GLY A 161 13.80 -0.27 -9.88
CA GLY A 161 14.27 0.98 -10.49
C GLY A 161 14.83 2.02 -9.51
N ALA A 162 14.88 1.71 -8.22
CA ALA A 162 15.24 2.65 -7.14
C ALA A 162 16.74 2.63 -6.78
#